data_ef619f66ecc9ddf470cf3a8cb0e4619f
#
_entry.id   ef619f66ecc9ddf470cf3a8cb0e4619f
#
_cell.length_a   1.000
_cell.length_b   1.000
_cell.length_c   1.000
_cell.angle_alpha   90.00
_cell.angle_beta   90.00
_cell.angle_gamma   90.00
#
_symmetry.space_group_name_H-M   'P 1'
#
loop_
_entity.id
_entity.type
_entity.pdbx_description
1 polymer ?
#
loop_
_entity_poly.entity_id
_entity_poly.type
_entity_poly.pdbx_seq_one_letter_code
_entity_poly.pdbx_strand_id
1 'polypeptide(L)'
;TYRLGGHSTSDQNAYRSKEEIESWEQNDCILLFRKQLIEAGAATDADIDKINEDIKTRITEVMKLSKDLEISPRLDFIKDPDAISRFTFNNGHQVSMAQGTPFVLTPKSENPRVQKIAKKERAAVVDGKPVSKLKQYTIRDAIFEAIIDKYYEDPTLVSYGEDVREWGGAFGVYQGLSDSIPFNRLFNSPISESCIVASAVGYGMCGGRSVTELMYCDFMGRAGDEIFNQMAKWQAMSAGQLKLPMVLRVSVGRKYGAQHSQDWTALPAHVPGLKVVYPITPYDAKGMMTTALNGTDPVIFMESQPMYDKGEEFHLEGVPTESYEIPFGEPDIKRQGKDITILTIGPTLY
;
A
#
# COMPACT_ATOMS: atom_id res chain seq x y z
N THR A 1 6.85 -29.85 -0.88
CA THR A 1 5.54 -29.94 -1.57
C THR A 1 5.74 -30.38 -3.01
N TYR A 2 4.83 -31.22 -3.51
CA TYR A 2 4.83 -31.73 -4.88
C TYR A 2 3.47 -31.42 -5.53
N ARG A 3 3.47 -30.99 -6.78
CA ARG A 3 2.25 -30.74 -7.52
C ARG A 3 1.85 -32.04 -8.28
N LEU A 4 0.80 -32.72 -7.81
CA LEU A 4 0.32 -33.97 -8.42
C LEU A 4 -0.25 -33.75 -9.84
N GLY A 5 -0.99 -32.66 -10.05
CA GLY A 5 -1.47 -32.29 -11.37
C GLY A 5 -0.37 -31.70 -12.27
N GLY A 6 -0.58 -31.68 -13.58
CA GLY A 6 0.31 -31.02 -14.54
C GLY A 6 0.32 -29.50 -14.41
N HIS A 7 1.11 -28.82 -15.25
CA HIS A 7 1.19 -27.35 -15.30
C HIS A 7 -0.18 -26.71 -15.56
N SER A 8 -0.98 -27.32 -16.41
CA SER A 8 -2.34 -26.89 -16.77
C SER A 8 -3.25 -28.10 -16.94
N THR A 9 -4.55 -27.88 -17.10
CA THR A 9 -5.54 -28.94 -17.35
C THR A 9 -5.28 -29.73 -18.64
N SER A 10 -4.53 -29.17 -19.58
CA SER A 10 -4.14 -29.80 -20.85
C SER A 10 -2.75 -30.44 -20.82
N ASP A 11 -2.02 -30.36 -19.71
CA ASP A 11 -0.68 -30.90 -19.58
C ASP A 11 -0.73 -32.43 -19.39
N GLN A 12 -0.09 -33.15 -20.31
CA GLN A 12 -0.05 -34.61 -20.31
C GLN A 12 0.99 -35.20 -19.34
N ASN A 13 1.71 -34.34 -18.58
CA ASN A 13 2.76 -34.79 -17.65
C ASN A 13 3.89 -35.64 -18.27
N ALA A 14 4.19 -35.46 -19.57
CA ALA A 14 5.17 -36.27 -20.29
C ALA A 14 6.62 -36.16 -19.73
N TYR A 15 6.88 -35.16 -18.91
CA TYR A 15 8.19 -34.89 -18.26
C TYR A 15 8.35 -35.59 -16.90
N ARG A 16 7.34 -36.36 -16.43
CA ARG A 16 7.37 -37.14 -15.19
C ARG A 16 6.94 -38.56 -15.43
N SER A 17 7.54 -39.52 -14.73
CA SER A 17 7.08 -40.90 -14.81
C SER A 17 5.81 -41.11 -13.96
N LYS A 18 5.04 -42.16 -14.30
CA LYS A 18 3.89 -42.56 -13.50
C LYS A 18 4.28 -42.99 -12.09
N GLU A 19 5.39 -43.69 -11.98
CA GLU A 19 5.93 -44.20 -10.71
C GLU A 19 6.33 -43.07 -9.80
N GLU A 20 6.86 -42.00 -10.35
CA GLU A 20 7.18 -40.77 -9.58
C GLU A 20 5.89 -40.16 -9.03
N ILE A 21 4.87 -39.97 -9.85
CA ILE A 21 3.59 -39.37 -9.43
C ILE A 21 2.92 -40.22 -8.34
N GLU A 22 2.83 -41.58 -8.58
CA GLU A 22 2.26 -42.51 -7.60
C GLU A 22 2.99 -42.53 -6.26
N SER A 23 4.33 -42.41 -6.28
CA SER A 23 5.13 -42.27 -5.07
C SER A 23 4.79 -41.01 -4.28
N TRP A 24 4.56 -39.87 -4.97
CA TRP A 24 4.20 -38.63 -4.31
C TRP A 24 2.73 -38.60 -3.87
N GLU A 25 1.82 -39.29 -4.57
CA GLU A 25 0.43 -39.46 -4.12
C GLU A 25 0.36 -40.17 -2.77
N GLN A 26 1.20 -41.19 -2.54
CA GLN A 26 1.29 -41.87 -1.25
C GLN A 26 1.83 -40.97 -0.12
N ASN A 27 2.57 -39.93 -0.49
CA ASN A 27 3.14 -38.92 0.42
C ASN A 27 2.34 -37.62 0.42
N ASP A 28 1.10 -37.62 -0.06
CA ASP A 28 0.24 -36.45 -0.04
C ASP A 28 0.06 -35.93 1.41
N CYS A 29 0.38 -34.68 1.64
CA CYS A 29 0.31 -34.06 2.95
C CYS A 29 -1.11 -34.08 3.55
N ILE A 30 -2.17 -34.07 2.71
CA ILE A 30 -3.56 -34.16 3.17
C ILE A 30 -3.85 -35.57 3.70
N LEU A 31 -3.42 -36.61 2.98
CA LEU A 31 -3.59 -38.01 3.41
C LEU A 31 -2.78 -38.30 4.69
N LEU A 32 -1.54 -37.83 4.74
CA LEU A 32 -0.69 -37.98 5.93
C LEU A 32 -1.26 -37.22 7.14
N PHE A 33 -1.79 -36.02 6.95
CA PHE A 33 -2.40 -35.25 8.03
C PHE A 33 -3.70 -35.90 8.53
N ARG A 34 -4.54 -36.39 7.62
CA ARG A 34 -5.72 -37.21 7.98
C ARG A 34 -5.33 -38.33 8.92
N LYS A 35 -4.30 -39.10 8.54
CA LYS A 35 -3.80 -40.23 9.35
C LYS A 35 -3.34 -39.76 10.72
N GLN A 36 -2.58 -38.68 10.79
CA GLN A 36 -2.10 -38.09 12.07
C GLN A 36 -3.24 -37.65 12.98
N LEU A 37 -4.31 -37.04 12.44
CA LEU A 37 -5.48 -36.62 13.22
C LEU A 37 -6.20 -37.82 13.84
N ILE A 38 -6.36 -38.90 13.08
CA ILE A 38 -7.02 -40.14 13.53
C ILE A 38 -6.14 -40.81 14.61
N GLU A 39 -4.85 -41.00 14.37
CA GLU A 39 -3.90 -41.58 15.30
C GLU A 39 -3.81 -40.79 16.62
N ALA A 40 -3.91 -39.46 16.56
CA ALA A 40 -3.95 -38.59 17.73
C ALA A 40 -5.31 -38.57 18.46
N GLY A 41 -6.35 -39.25 17.93
CA GLY A 41 -7.70 -39.23 18.48
C GLY A 41 -8.37 -37.82 18.39
N ALA A 42 -7.84 -36.95 17.54
CA ALA A 42 -8.37 -35.58 17.35
C ALA A 42 -9.60 -35.54 16.43
N ALA A 43 -9.75 -36.53 15.54
CA ALA A 43 -10.90 -36.70 14.65
C ALA A 43 -11.08 -38.16 14.28
N THR A 44 -12.27 -38.53 13.87
CA THR A 44 -12.56 -39.84 13.23
C THR A 44 -12.59 -39.69 11.71
N ASP A 45 -12.51 -40.82 10.98
CA ASP A 45 -12.70 -40.82 9.53
C ASP A 45 -14.07 -40.22 9.15
N ALA A 46 -15.11 -40.55 9.92
CA ALA A 46 -16.46 -40.03 9.67
C ALA A 46 -16.56 -38.49 9.83
N ASP A 47 -15.82 -37.91 10.78
CA ASP A 47 -15.76 -36.46 10.95
C ASP A 47 -15.12 -35.77 9.74
N ILE A 48 -14.01 -36.34 9.25
CA ILE A 48 -13.29 -35.79 8.10
C ILE A 48 -14.10 -35.97 6.81
N ASP A 49 -14.73 -37.10 6.63
CA ASP A 49 -15.59 -37.39 5.46
C ASP A 49 -16.80 -36.43 5.44
N LYS A 50 -17.40 -36.18 6.60
CA LYS A 50 -18.49 -35.20 6.73
C LYS A 50 -18.03 -33.80 6.32
N ILE A 51 -16.85 -33.33 6.76
CA ILE A 51 -16.28 -32.04 6.36
C ILE A 51 -16.11 -32.00 4.83
N ASN A 52 -15.60 -33.05 4.21
CA ASN A 52 -15.40 -33.11 2.77
C ASN A 52 -16.74 -33.04 2.00
N GLU A 53 -17.78 -33.76 2.44
CA GLU A 53 -19.10 -33.70 1.82
C GLU A 53 -19.78 -32.32 2.01
N ASP A 54 -19.66 -31.73 3.18
CA ASP A 54 -20.17 -30.38 3.45
C ASP A 54 -19.51 -29.33 2.54
N ILE A 55 -18.18 -29.41 2.37
CA ILE A 55 -17.43 -28.53 1.47
C ILE A 55 -17.82 -28.76 0.01
N LYS A 56 -17.92 -30.01 -0.43
CA LYS A 56 -18.34 -30.39 -1.80
C LYS A 56 -19.74 -29.87 -2.12
N THR A 57 -20.66 -30.00 -1.17
CA THR A 57 -22.02 -29.48 -1.28
C THR A 57 -21.98 -27.95 -1.44
N ARG A 58 -21.26 -27.25 -0.58
CA ARG A 58 -21.12 -25.79 -0.63
C ARG A 58 -20.49 -25.30 -1.94
N ILE A 59 -19.41 -25.95 -2.41
CA ILE A 59 -18.79 -25.62 -3.70
C ILE A 59 -19.79 -25.82 -4.85
N THR A 60 -20.57 -26.91 -4.82
CA THR A 60 -21.58 -27.18 -5.85
C THR A 60 -22.68 -26.13 -5.88
N GLU A 61 -23.12 -25.64 -4.72
CA GLU A 61 -24.08 -24.54 -4.61
C GLU A 61 -23.49 -23.24 -5.16
N VAL A 62 -22.26 -22.86 -4.75
CA VAL A 62 -21.58 -21.67 -5.27
C VAL A 62 -21.41 -21.73 -6.79
N MET A 63 -21.06 -22.91 -7.33
CA MET A 63 -20.97 -23.12 -8.79
C MET A 63 -22.31 -22.92 -9.51
N LYS A 64 -23.43 -23.32 -8.90
CA LYS A 64 -24.76 -23.05 -9.46
C LYS A 64 -25.06 -21.55 -9.47
N LEU A 65 -24.85 -20.87 -8.34
CA LEU A 65 -25.05 -19.42 -8.22
C LEU A 65 -24.17 -18.61 -9.18
N SER A 66 -22.92 -19.02 -9.39
CA SER A 66 -22.00 -18.34 -10.32
C SER A 66 -22.38 -18.47 -11.80
N LYS A 67 -23.21 -19.49 -12.15
CA LYS A 67 -23.72 -19.71 -13.51
C LYS A 67 -25.12 -19.11 -13.74
N ASP A 68 -25.80 -18.75 -12.68
CA ASP A 68 -27.11 -18.14 -12.73
C ASP A 68 -26.97 -16.68 -13.17
N LEU A 69 -27.49 -16.33 -14.34
CA LEU A 69 -27.35 -15.00 -14.92
C LEU A 69 -28.22 -13.93 -14.22
N GLU A 70 -29.20 -14.31 -13.39
CA GLU A 70 -29.95 -13.39 -12.57
C GLU A 70 -29.16 -12.99 -11.32
N ILE A 71 -28.39 -13.96 -10.76
CA ILE A 71 -27.55 -13.74 -9.56
C ILE A 71 -26.17 -13.21 -9.94
N SER A 72 -25.59 -13.77 -11.00
CA SER A 72 -24.27 -13.44 -11.52
C SER A 72 -24.33 -13.00 -12.98
N PRO A 73 -24.88 -11.82 -13.27
CA PRO A 73 -25.03 -11.35 -14.64
C PRO A 73 -23.67 -11.15 -15.30
N ARG A 74 -23.61 -11.40 -16.61
CA ARG A 74 -22.40 -11.10 -17.39
C ARG A 74 -22.22 -9.59 -17.47
N LEU A 75 -21.01 -9.14 -17.29
CA LEU A 75 -20.65 -7.75 -17.49
C LEU A 75 -20.72 -7.38 -18.98
N ASP A 76 -21.41 -6.32 -19.29
CA ASP A 76 -21.50 -5.73 -20.62
C ASP A 76 -20.79 -4.38 -20.59
N PHE A 77 -19.50 -4.36 -20.95
CA PHE A 77 -18.68 -3.16 -20.93
C PHE A 77 -19.10 -2.08 -21.96
N ILE A 78 -19.96 -2.45 -22.92
CA ILE A 78 -20.51 -1.47 -23.86
C ILE A 78 -21.65 -0.70 -23.19
N LYS A 79 -22.52 -1.40 -22.44
CA LYS A 79 -23.63 -0.77 -21.72
C LYS A 79 -23.19 -0.13 -20.41
N ASP A 80 -22.14 -0.64 -19.80
CA ASP A 80 -21.60 -0.19 -18.52
C ASP A 80 -20.07 -0.06 -18.59
N PRO A 81 -19.57 1.04 -19.20
CA PRO A 81 -18.14 1.26 -19.37
C PRO A 81 -17.40 1.45 -18.03
N ASP A 82 -18.12 1.83 -16.96
CA ASP A 82 -17.53 2.04 -15.64
C ASP A 82 -17.40 0.73 -14.84
N ALA A 83 -17.90 -0.39 -15.34
CA ALA A 83 -17.80 -1.68 -14.67
C ALA A 83 -16.37 -2.06 -14.31
N ILE A 84 -15.40 -1.78 -15.19
CA ILE A 84 -13.98 -2.07 -14.97
C ILE A 84 -13.45 -1.29 -13.76
N SER A 85 -13.75 0.01 -13.66
CA SER A 85 -13.27 0.86 -12.56
C SER A 85 -13.82 0.41 -11.21
N ARG A 86 -15.08 -0.03 -11.15
CA ARG A 86 -15.69 -0.55 -9.92
C ARG A 86 -15.07 -1.84 -9.38
N PHE A 87 -14.45 -2.66 -10.25
CA PHE A 87 -13.71 -3.85 -9.83
C PHE A 87 -12.24 -3.53 -9.57
N THR A 88 -11.70 -2.54 -10.27
CA THR A 88 -10.28 -2.17 -10.16
C THR A 88 -9.98 -1.42 -8.87
N PHE A 89 -10.90 -0.53 -8.45
CA PHE A 89 -10.75 0.28 -7.25
C PHE A 89 -11.97 0.12 -6.33
N ASN A 90 -11.70 -0.03 -5.03
CA ASN A 90 -12.75 -0.07 -4.01
C ASN A 90 -13.30 1.33 -3.72
N ASN A 91 -12.44 2.36 -3.81
CA ASN A 91 -12.72 3.76 -3.48
C ASN A 91 -13.34 3.94 -2.08
N GLY A 92 -13.08 2.99 -1.18
CA GLY A 92 -13.57 3.06 0.19
C GLY A 92 -12.79 4.09 1.01
N HIS A 93 -13.50 4.70 1.95
CA HIS A 93 -12.94 5.59 2.95
C HIS A 93 -13.12 4.96 4.32
N GLN A 94 -12.03 4.78 5.06
CA GLN A 94 -12.04 4.14 6.37
C GLN A 94 -10.89 4.70 7.22
N VAL A 95 -11.21 5.55 8.17
CA VAL A 95 -10.21 6.24 9.00
C VAL A 95 -9.41 5.26 9.85
N SER A 96 -10.05 4.23 10.41
CA SER A 96 -9.40 3.15 11.16
C SER A 96 -9.84 1.79 10.67
N MET A 97 -8.92 0.85 10.50
CA MET A 97 -9.22 -0.51 10.02
C MET A 97 -9.75 -1.43 11.13
N ALA A 98 -9.54 -1.08 12.40
CA ALA A 98 -10.07 -1.83 13.53
C ALA A 98 -10.57 -0.90 14.64
N GLN A 99 -11.42 -1.43 15.50
CA GLN A 99 -11.79 -0.75 16.74
C GLN A 99 -10.69 -0.91 17.78
N GLY A 100 -10.62 0.04 18.73
CA GLY A 100 -9.69 0.01 19.84
C GLY A 100 -8.78 1.22 19.89
N THR A 101 -8.08 1.37 21.01
CA THR A 101 -7.10 2.43 21.19
C THR A 101 -5.74 1.98 20.65
N PRO A 102 -5.12 2.77 19.76
CA PRO A 102 -3.80 2.45 19.26
C PRO A 102 -2.76 2.37 20.39
N PHE A 103 -1.93 1.33 20.37
CA PHE A 103 -0.82 1.23 21.31
C PHE A 103 0.31 2.15 20.88
N VAL A 104 0.65 3.12 21.74
CA VAL A 104 1.72 4.11 21.56
C VAL A 104 2.54 4.22 22.85
N LEU A 105 3.80 4.64 22.74
CA LEU A 105 4.72 4.74 23.89
C LEU A 105 4.53 6.03 24.67
N THR A 106 4.23 7.14 23.97
CA THR A 106 4.07 8.48 24.55
C THR A 106 2.91 9.20 23.88
N PRO A 107 2.28 10.20 24.52
CA PRO A 107 1.35 11.10 23.87
C PRO A 107 1.97 11.81 22.66
N LYS A 108 1.20 12.07 21.60
CA LYS A 108 1.68 12.75 20.38
C LYS A 108 2.33 14.11 20.69
N SER A 109 1.77 14.86 21.64
CA SER A 109 2.29 16.17 22.05
C SER A 109 3.67 16.13 22.72
N GLU A 110 4.08 14.98 23.23
CA GLU A 110 5.39 14.76 23.84
C GLU A 110 6.47 14.35 22.84
N ASN A 111 6.09 14.00 21.61
CA ASN A 111 7.05 13.63 20.57
C ASN A 111 7.95 14.82 20.21
N PRO A 112 9.29 14.68 20.30
CA PRO A 112 10.22 15.80 20.08
C PRO A 112 10.11 16.41 18.67
N ARG A 113 9.86 15.59 17.65
CA ARG A 113 9.71 16.08 16.28
C ARG A 113 8.39 16.82 16.08
N VAL A 114 7.29 16.37 16.67
CA VAL A 114 6.01 17.09 16.65
C VAL A 114 6.19 18.48 17.28
N GLN A 115 6.86 18.56 18.44
CA GLN A 115 7.15 19.84 19.11
C GLN A 115 8.04 20.75 18.27
N LYS A 116 9.00 20.19 17.52
CA LYS A 116 9.86 20.95 16.60
C LYS A 116 9.07 21.46 15.40
N ILE A 117 8.21 20.64 14.81
CA ILE A 117 7.36 21.01 13.67
C ILE A 117 6.36 22.09 14.06
N ALA A 118 5.79 22.05 15.27
CA ALA A 118 4.86 23.06 15.77
C ALA A 118 5.45 24.47 15.84
N LYS A 119 6.79 24.61 15.84
CA LYS A 119 7.49 25.91 15.86
C LYS A 119 7.89 26.41 14.47
N LYS A 120 7.55 25.67 13.42
CA LYS A 120 7.91 26.03 12.04
C LYS A 120 6.85 26.92 11.40
N GLU A 121 7.30 27.79 10.51
CA GLU A 121 6.42 28.60 9.65
C GLU A 121 5.86 27.72 8.52
N ARG A 122 4.55 27.70 8.40
CA ARG A 122 3.83 26.80 7.48
C ARG A 122 3.68 27.36 6.06
N ALA A 123 4.08 28.61 5.83
CA ALA A 123 4.24 29.23 4.51
C ALA A 123 5.71 29.59 4.27
N ALA A 124 6.16 29.57 3.02
CA ALA A 124 7.52 29.95 2.66
C ALA A 124 7.73 31.49 2.67
N VAL A 125 6.64 32.26 2.62
CA VAL A 125 6.62 33.72 2.68
C VAL A 125 5.62 34.15 3.74
N VAL A 126 6.06 35.01 4.68
CA VAL A 126 5.21 35.60 5.72
C VAL A 126 5.39 37.10 5.68
N ASP A 127 4.31 37.87 5.66
CA ASP A 127 4.31 39.35 5.55
C ASP A 127 5.17 39.86 4.39
N GLY A 128 5.13 39.17 3.24
CA GLY A 128 5.89 39.52 2.05
C GLY A 128 7.40 39.22 2.14
N LYS A 129 7.87 38.58 3.20
CA LYS A 129 9.28 38.26 3.41
C LYS A 129 9.50 36.72 3.34
N PRO A 130 10.54 36.26 2.64
CA PRO A 130 10.85 34.85 2.61
C PRO A 130 11.31 34.35 3.99
N VAL A 131 10.74 33.22 4.41
CA VAL A 131 11.12 32.54 5.64
C VAL A 131 12.42 31.77 5.44
N SER A 132 13.32 31.82 6.43
CA SER A 132 14.55 31.01 6.40
C SER A 132 14.23 29.50 6.23
N LYS A 133 14.95 28.81 5.35
CA LYS A 133 14.78 27.38 5.08
C LYS A 133 14.76 26.51 6.35
N LEU A 134 15.55 26.86 7.36
CA LEU A 134 15.59 26.14 8.64
C LEU A 134 14.31 26.26 9.48
N LYS A 135 13.53 27.31 9.23
CA LYS A 135 12.27 27.57 9.93
C LYS A 135 11.03 27.18 9.14
N GLN A 136 11.18 26.77 7.88
CA GLN A 136 10.04 26.37 7.05
C GLN A 136 9.54 24.98 7.42
N TYR A 137 8.23 24.83 7.40
CA TYR A 137 7.55 23.53 7.33
C TYR A 137 7.74 22.97 5.91
N THR A 138 8.15 21.73 5.80
CA THR A 138 8.62 21.15 4.55
C THR A 138 7.77 19.93 4.14
N ILE A 139 7.93 19.46 2.89
CA ILE A 139 7.30 18.22 2.40
C ILE A 139 7.59 17.04 3.34
N ARG A 140 8.83 16.92 3.84
CA ARG A 140 9.20 15.87 4.79
C ARG A 140 8.42 15.96 6.10
N ASP A 141 8.19 17.17 6.61
CA ASP A 141 7.39 17.38 7.81
C ASP A 141 5.91 17.09 7.56
N ALA A 142 5.40 17.42 6.37
CA ALA A 142 4.03 17.18 5.94
C ALA A 142 3.69 15.68 5.91
N ILE A 143 4.55 14.88 5.29
CA ILE A 143 4.39 13.42 5.23
C ILE A 143 4.49 12.80 6.63
N PHE A 144 5.49 13.23 7.43
CA PHE A 144 5.63 12.78 8.82
C PHE A 144 4.38 13.09 9.65
N GLU A 145 3.84 14.32 9.54
CA GLU A 145 2.68 14.77 10.32
C GLU A 145 1.45 13.92 9.99
N ALA A 146 1.18 13.64 8.72
CA ALA A 146 0.07 12.78 8.31
C ALA A 146 0.25 11.33 8.81
N ILE A 147 1.45 10.78 8.77
CA ILE A 147 1.73 9.41 9.22
C ILE A 147 1.60 9.29 10.75
N ILE A 148 2.19 10.24 11.51
CA ILE A 148 2.09 10.18 12.97
C ILE A 148 0.65 10.35 13.44
N ASP A 149 -0.14 11.21 12.81
CA ASP A 149 -1.56 11.38 13.11
C ASP A 149 -2.31 10.05 12.96
N LYS A 150 -2.06 9.34 11.85
CA LYS A 150 -2.67 8.04 11.60
C LYS A 150 -2.26 6.97 12.61
N TYR A 151 -1.05 7.02 13.15
CA TYR A 151 -0.63 6.10 14.21
C TYR A 151 -1.45 6.22 15.49
N TYR A 152 -1.97 7.41 15.79
CA TYR A 152 -2.84 7.67 16.95
C TYR A 152 -4.33 7.44 16.65
N GLU A 153 -4.69 7.22 15.38
CA GLU A 153 -6.07 6.97 14.96
C GLU A 153 -6.35 5.50 14.65
N ASP A 154 -5.41 4.80 14.00
CA ASP A 154 -5.60 3.44 13.52
C ASP A 154 -4.69 2.45 14.27
N PRO A 155 -5.23 1.56 15.12
CA PRO A 155 -4.44 0.58 15.86
C PRO A 155 -3.74 -0.44 14.97
N THR A 156 -4.19 -0.61 13.74
CA THR A 156 -3.60 -1.57 12.80
C THR A 156 -2.43 -1.00 12.00
N LEU A 157 -2.21 0.32 12.02
CA LEU A 157 -1.15 0.90 11.21
C LEU A 157 0.22 0.37 11.62
N VAL A 158 0.92 -0.19 10.63
CA VAL A 158 2.34 -0.56 10.71
C VAL A 158 3.14 0.16 9.64
N SER A 159 4.39 0.50 9.95
CA SER A 159 5.34 1.01 8.96
C SER A 159 6.64 0.23 9.02
N TYR A 160 7.18 -0.09 7.88
CA TYR A 160 8.47 -0.76 7.77
C TYR A 160 9.12 -0.54 6.40
N GLY A 161 10.38 -0.87 6.35
CA GLY A 161 11.28 -0.73 5.23
C GLY A 161 12.71 -0.83 5.73
N GLU A 162 13.69 -0.54 4.89
CA GLU A 162 15.09 -0.57 5.26
C GLU A 162 15.44 0.66 6.10
N ASP A 163 16.03 0.44 7.28
CA ASP A 163 16.50 1.47 8.22
C ASP A 163 15.45 2.54 8.60
N VAL A 164 14.17 2.18 8.62
CA VAL A 164 13.09 3.15 8.85
C VAL A 164 12.91 3.55 10.32
N ARG A 165 13.26 2.68 11.27
CA ARG A 165 12.97 2.89 12.67
C ARG A 165 13.96 3.88 13.32
N GLU A 166 15.23 3.50 13.43
CA GLU A 166 16.25 4.29 14.16
C GLU A 166 16.78 5.44 13.30
N TRP A 167 17.05 5.18 12.03
CA TRP A 167 17.52 6.21 11.11
C TRP A 167 16.39 7.11 10.59
N GLY A 168 15.18 6.56 10.46
CA GLY A 168 14.03 7.28 9.96
C GLY A 168 13.79 7.14 8.45
N GLY A 169 14.31 6.07 7.85
CA GLY A 169 14.29 5.83 6.41
C GLY A 169 15.39 6.60 5.67
N ALA A 170 15.55 6.31 4.38
CA ALA A 170 16.63 6.87 3.56
C ALA A 170 16.72 8.41 3.58
N PHE A 171 15.58 9.08 3.71
CA PHE A 171 15.47 10.54 3.65
C PHE A 171 14.85 11.16 4.89
N GLY A 172 14.84 10.44 6.02
CA GLY A 172 14.45 10.94 7.32
C GLY A 172 12.97 11.30 7.45
N VAL A 173 12.09 10.73 6.62
CA VAL A 173 10.64 10.97 6.75
C VAL A 173 10.10 10.36 8.04
N TYR A 174 10.54 9.16 8.41
CA TYR A 174 10.13 8.48 9.66
C TYR A 174 10.94 8.91 10.90
N GLN A 175 11.98 9.73 10.75
CA GLN A 175 12.83 10.13 11.87
C GLN A 175 11.99 10.71 13.02
N GLY A 176 12.18 10.18 14.24
CA GLY A 176 11.44 10.61 15.42
C GLY A 176 10.10 9.89 15.64
N LEU A 177 9.64 9.02 14.74
CA LEU A 177 8.48 8.16 15.03
C LEU A 177 8.77 7.16 16.15
N SER A 178 9.99 6.61 16.21
CA SER A 178 10.40 5.64 17.21
C SER A 178 10.34 6.15 18.66
N ASP A 179 10.31 7.47 18.85
CA ASP A 179 10.13 8.08 20.18
C ASP A 179 8.71 7.82 20.75
N SER A 180 7.75 7.58 19.88
CA SER A 180 6.34 7.41 20.27
C SER A 180 5.71 6.09 19.81
N ILE A 181 6.29 5.43 18.82
CA ILE A 181 5.71 4.26 18.18
C ILE A 181 6.49 3.00 18.57
N PRO A 182 5.81 1.96 19.10
CA PRO A 182 6.46 0.73 19.56
C PRO A 182 7.00 -0.11 18.38
N PHE A 183 7.92 -1.01 18.70
CA PHE A 183 8.63 -1.83 17.72
C PHE A 183 7.71 -2.68 16.84
N ASN A 184 6.64 -3.21 17.39
CA ASN A 184 5.68 -4.04 16.64
C ASN A 184 4.82 -3.25 15.64
N ARG A 185 4.91 -1.92 15.64
CA ARG A 185 4.20 -1.05 14.69
C ARG A 185 5.13 -0.25 13.78
N LEU A 186 6.40 -0.11 14.17
CA LEU A 186 7.45 0.54 13.38
C LEU A 186 8.74 -0.27 13.51
N PHE A 187 9.22 -0.89 12.44
CA PHE A 187 10.38 -1.78 12.49
C PHE A 187 11.17 -1.76 11.16
N ASN A 188 12.42 -2.18 11.25
CA ASN A 188 13.27 -2.34 10.07
C ASN A 188 13.01 -3.67 9.39
N SER A 189 13.01 -3.70 8.07
CA SER A 189 13.09 -4.92 7.27
C SER A 189 14.53 -5.22 6.88
N PRO A 190 14.86 -6.48 6.57
CA PRO A 190 16.05 -6.78 5.77
C PRO A 190 15.96 -6.13 4.38
N ILE A 191 17.11 -6.05 3.68
CA ILE A 191 17.13 -5.64 2.26
C ILE A 191 16.45 -6.75 1.44
N SER A 192 15.16 -6.57 1.18
CA SER A 192 14.36 -7.51 0.41
C SER A 192 13.06 -6.84 -0.07
N GLU A 193 13.15 -6.08 -1.13
CA GLU A 193 12.09 -5.22 -1.64
C GLU A 193 10.82 -6.02 -1.99
N SER A 194 10.97 -7.20 -2.58
CA SER A 194 9.85 -8.11 -2.83
C SER A 194 9.10 -8.47 -1.54
N CYS A 195 9.83 -8.81 -0.48
CA CYS A 195 9.23 -9.17 0.80
C CYS A 195 8.55 -7.96 1.47
N ILE A 196 9.12 -6.76 1.36
CA ILE A 196 8.51 -5.53 1.87
C ILE A 196 7.13 -5.32 1.26
N VAL A 197 7.01 -5.41 -0.06
CA VAL A 197 5.73 -5.20 -0.75
C VAL A 197 4.79 -6.38 -0.55
N ALA A 198 5.25 -7.62 -0.72
CA ALA A 198 4.42 -8.82 -0.56
C ALA A 198 3.78 -8.91 0.82
N SER A 199 4.56 -8.64 1.89
CA SER A 199 4.03 -8.67 3.26
C SER A 199 3.02 -7.56 3.52
N ALA A 200 3.19 -6.38 2.90
CA ALA A 200 2.21 -5.30 2.99
C ALA A 200 0.89 -5.67 2.29
N VAL A 201 0.96 -6.32 1.12
CA VAL A 201 -0.22 -6.87 0.44
C VAL A 201 -0.91 -7.90 1.34
N GLY A 202 -0.17 -8.89 1.85
CA GLY A 202 -0.72 -9.92 2.75
C GLY A 202 -1.34 -9.33 4.01
N TYR A 203 -0.70 -8.33 4.62
CA TYR A 203 -1.23 -7.63 5.79
C TYR A 203 -2.52 -6.87 5.47
N GLY A 204 -2.58 -6.20 4.31
CA GLY A 204 -3.79 -5.54 3.83
C GLY A 204 -4.94 -6.53 3.61
N MET A 205 -4.67 -7.70 3.01
CA MET A 205 -5.65 -8.78 2.83
C MET A 205 -6.20 -9.31 4.17
N CYS A 206 -5.41 -9.23 5.24
CA CYS A 206 -5.83 -9.58 6.60
C CYS A 206 -6.55 -8.41 7.34
N GLY A 207 -6.80 -7.30 6.66
CA GLY A 207 -7.53 -6.15 7.22
C GLY A 207 -6.67 -5.14 7.97
N GLY A 208 -5.35 -5.21 7.86
CA GLY A 208 -4.43 -4.23 8.45
C GLY A 208 -4.05 -3.11 7.49
N ARG A 209 -3.64 -1.96 8.02
CA ARG A 209 -3.12 -0.82 7.25
C ARG A 209 -1.60 -0.75 7.33
N SER A 210 -0.95 -0.46 6.20
CA SER A 210 0.50 -0.32 6.18
C SER A 210 1.00 0.91 5.43
N VAL A 211 2.14 1.44 5.88
CA VAL A 211 2.96 2.41 5.13
C VAL A 211 4.37 1.83 5.04
N THR A 212 4.73 1.37 3.86
CA THR A 212 6.05 0.78 3.62
C THR A 212 6.92 1.68 2.77
N GLU A 213 8.24 1.54 2.87
CA GLU A 213 9.19 2.34 2.11
C GLU A 213 10.05 1.46 1.23
N LEU A 214 10.12 1.80 -0.06
CA LEU A 214 11.25 1.46 -0.93
C LEU A 214 12.16 2.68 -1.05
N MET A 215 13.45 2.52 -0.74
CA MET A 215 14.40 3.63 -0.70
C MET A 215 14.41 4.45 -1.99
N TYR A 216 14.38 3.76 -3.15
CA TYR A 216 14.44 4.36 -4.47
C TYR A 216 13.49 3.66 -5.42
N CYS A 217 12.90 4.42 -6.34
CA CYS A 217 12.03 3.85 -7.38
C CYS A 217 12.77 2.87 -8.30
N ASP A 218 14.09 3.02 -8.41
CA ASP A 218 14.99 2.11 -9.15
C ASP A 218 14.84 0.66 -8.68
N PHE A 219 14.50 0.44 -7.40
CA PHE A 219 14.34 -0.89 -6.80
C PHE A 219 12.93 -1.46 -6.91
N MET A 220 11.97 -0.72 -7.44
CA MET A 220 10.62 -1.25 -7.71
C MET A 220 10.66 -2.48 -8.62
N GLY A 221 11.66 -2.57 -9.50
CA GLY A 221 11.86 -3.74 -10.34
C GLY A 221 12.13 -5.03 -9.58
N ARG A 222 12.72 -4.96 -8.37
CA ARG A 222 12.93 -6.12 -7.48
C ARG A 222 11.61 -6.63 -6.88
N ALA A 223 10.63 -5.75 -6.70
CA ALA A 223 9.29 -6.05 -6.24
C ALA A 223 8.27 -6.01 -7.39
N GLY A 224 8.68 -6.34 -8.60
CA GLY A 224 7.87 -6.17 -9.81
C GLY A 224 6.58 -6.97 -9.77
N ASP A 225 6.61 -8.26 -9.45
CA ASP A 225 5.40 -9.07 -9.33
C ASP A 225 4.50 -8.58 -8.18
N GLU A 226 5.10 -8.27 -7.05
CA GLU A 226 4.38 -7.81 -5.87
C GLU A 226 3.65 -6.50 -6.12
N ILE A 227 4.22 -5.58 -6.92
CA ILE A 227 3.59 -4.31 -7.28
C ILE A 227 2.59 -4.51 -8.41
N PHE A 228 3.01 -5.08 -9.55
CA PHE A 228 2.23 -5.06 -10.79
C PHE A 228 1.17 -6.16 -10.88
N ASN A 229 1.31 -7.23 -10.09
CA ASN A 229 0.33 -8.30 -9.99
C ASN A 229 -0.38 -8.31 -8.64
N GLN A 230 0.37 -8.46 -7.54
CA GLN A 230 -0.25 -8.67 -6.23
C GLN A 230 -0.95 -7.41 -5.73
N MET A 231 -0.20 -6.30 -5.60
CA MET A 231 -0.75 -5.03 -5.13
C MET A 231 -1.83 -4.48 -6.08
N ALA A 232 -1.59 -4.58 -7.39
CA ALA A 232 -2.48 -4.01 -8.39
C ALA A 232 -3.80 -4.77 -8.61
N LYS A 233 -3.82 -6.10 -8.42
CA LYS A 233 -4.89 -6.94 -8.98
C LYS A 233 -5.73 -7.69 -7.97
N TRP A 234 -5.30 -7.86 -6.73
CA TRP A 234 -6.06 -8.64 -5.74
C TRP A 234 -7.47 -8.12 -5.49
N GLN A 235 -7.69 -6.80 -5.52
CA GLN A 235 -9.04 -6.25 -5.40
C GLN A 235 -9.92 -6.72 -6.56
N ALA A 236 -9.46 -6.57 -7.79
CA ALA A 236 -10.19 -7.00 -8.98
C ALA A 236 -10.39 -8.52 -9.03
N MET A 237 -9.35 -9.31 -8.72
CA MET A 237 -9.43 -10.78 -8.72
C MET A 237 -10.36 -11.33 -7.65
N SER A 238 -10.54 -10.61 -6.55
CA SER A 238 -11.50 -10.96 -5.49
C SER A 238 -12.91 -10.40 -5.74
N ALA A 239 -13.19 -9.85 -6.91
CA ALA A 239 -14.45 -9.15 -7.21
C ALA A 239 -14.78 -8.04 -6.18
N GLY A 240 -13.78 -7.28 -5.74
CA GLY A 240 -13.91 -6.19 -4.77
C GLY A 240 -14.09 -6.61 -3.31
N GLN A 241 -13.95 -7.91 -2.99
CA GLN A 241 -14.09 -8.39 -1.61
C GLN A 241 -12.90 -8.00 -0.74
N LEU A 242 -11.70 -8.02 -1.29
CA LEU A 242 -10.49 -7.63 -0.57
C LEU A 242 -10.27 -6.12 -0.65
N LYS A 243 -9.81 -5.56 0.45
CA LYS A 243 -9.30 -4.20 0.54
C LYS A 243 -7.80 -4.26 0.74
N LEU A 244 -7.08 -3.32 0.14
CA LEU A 244 -5.62 -3.23 0.27
C LEU A 244 -5.22 -1.83 0.76
N PRO A 245 -5.50 -1.48 2.02
CA PRO A 245 -5.20 -0.17 2.59
C PRO A 245 -3.70 -0.05 2.88
N MET A 246 -2.93 0.04 1.81
CA MET A 246 -1.48 0.15 1.89
C MET A 246 -0.96 1.35 1.10
N VAL A 247 0.03 2.01 1.65
CA VAL A 247 0.79 3.07 1.00
C VAL A 247 2.22 2.59 0.83
N LEU A 248 2.66 2.48 -0.42
CA LEU A 248 4.05 2.23 -0.77
C LEU A 248 4.71 3.59 -1.06
N ARG A 249 5.54 4.07 -0.12
CA ARG A 249 6.35 5.27 -0.28
C ARG A 249 7.59 4.93 -1.10
N VAL A 250 7.83 5.72 -2.13
CA VAL A 250 8.94 5.48 -3.07
C VAL A 250 9.64 6.80 -3.38
N SER A 251 10.93 6.90 -3.06
CA SER A 251 11.67 8.10 -3.42
C SER A 251 12.07 8.10 -4.89
N VAL A 252 12.01 9.27 -5.51
CA VAL A 252 12.44 9.50 -6.87
C VAL A 252 13.78 10.20 -6.85
N GLY A 253 14.80 9.56 -7.44
CA GLY A 253 16.20 9.83 -7.19
C GLY A 253 16.79 11.05 -7.84
N ARG A 254 17.93 11.43 -7.32
CA ARG A 254 18.80 12.47 -7.85
C ARG A 254 20.26 12.23 -7.50
N LYS A 255 21.11 12.06 -8.51
CA LYS A 255 22.57 12.21 -8.44
C LYS A 255 23.37 11.19 -7.60
N TYR A 256 22.86 10.01 -7.35
CA TYR A 256 23.58 8.96 -6.62
C TYR A 256 24.01 7.79 -7.53
N GLY A 257 24.39 8.09 -8.78
CA GLY A 257 24.68 7.09 -9.80
C GLY A 257 23.43 6.66 -10.57
N ALA A 258 23.61 5.88 -11.63
CA ALA A 258 22.54 5.49 -12.53
C ALA A 258 21.40 4.74 -11.83
N GLN A 259 21.74 3.86 -10.88
CA GLN A 259 20.79 3.00 -10.16
C GLN A 259 20.07 3.68 -8.98
N HIS A 260 20.28 4.99 -8.75
CA HIS A 260 19.66 5.76 -7.67
C HIS A 260 19.14 7.12 -8.15
N SER A 261 18.89 7.28 -9.44
CA SER A 261 18.60 8.58 -10.03
C SER A 261 17.45 8.56 -11.04
N GLN A 262 16.77 7.45 -11.18
CA GLN A 262 15.69 7.29 -12.15
C GLN A 262 14.36 7.85 -11.62
N ASP A 263 13.46 8.13 -12.55
CA ASP A 263 12.06 8.45 -12.28
C ASP A 263 11.19 7.44 -13.04
N TRP A 264 10.61 6.50 -12.30
CA TRP A 264 9.76 5.45 -12.86
C TRP A 264 8.28 5.70 -12.59
N THR A 265 7.88 6.95 -12.36
CA THR A 265 6.48 7.31 -12.07
C THR A 265 5.49 6.81 -13.12
N ALA A 266 5.89 6.83 -14.40
CA ALA A 266 5.05 6.34 -15.50
C ALA A 266 4.81 4.82 -15.47
N LEU A 267 5.73 4.04 -14.89
CA LEU A 267 5.63 2.57 -14.90
C LEU A 267 4.42 2.07 -14.10
N PRO A 268 4.25 2.39 -12.80
CA PRO A 268 3.07 1.98 -12.05
C PRO A 268 1.80 2.70 -12.52
N ALA A 269 1.89 3.92 -13.06
CA ALA A 269 0.74 4.63 -13.63
C ALA A 269 0.14 3.95 -14.86
N HIS A 270 0.92 3.10 -15.55
CA HIS A 270 0.46 2.26 -16.66
C HIS A 270 -0.34 1.03 -16.21
N VAL A 271 -0.25 0.64 -14.94
CA VAL A 271 -0.84 -0.60 -14.42
C VAL A 271 -2.19 -0.32 -13.76
N PRO A 272 -3.32 -0.84 -14.30
CA PRO A 272 -4.62 -0.71 -13.65
C PRO A 272 -4.63 -1.33 -12.25
N GLY A 273 -5.29 -0.65 -11.31
CA GLY A 273 -5.41 -1.08 -9.91
C GLY A 273 -4.45 -0.40 -8.94
N LEU A 274 -3.55 0.44 -9.44
CA LEU A 274 -2.65 1.26 -8.62
C LEU A 274 -3.05 2.73 -8.67
N LYS A 275 -3.18 3.36 -7.52
CA LYS A 275 -3.26 4.82 -7.40
C LYS A 275 -1.84 5.35 -7.26
N VAL A 276 -1.41 6.20 -8.18
CA VAL A 276 -0.06 6.78 -8.18
C VAL A 276 -0.19 8.28 -7.94
N VAL A 277 0.44 8.77 -6.88
CA VAL A 277 0.44 10.19 -6.51
C VAL A 277 1.86 10.72 -6.38
N TYR A 278 2.06 11.95 -6.79
CA TYR A 278 3.37 12.60 -6.77
C TYR A 278 3.24 14.04 -6.24
N PRO A 279 2.97 14.23 -4.95
CA PRO A 279 2.83 15.56 -4.37
C PRO A 279 4.18 16.29 -4.40
N ILE A 280 4.13 17.60 -4.60
CA ILE A 280 5.34 18.37 -4.77
C ILE A 280 5.35 19.67 -3.92
N THR A 281 4.28 19.94 -3.20
CA THR A 281 4.20 21.00 -2.18
C THR A 281 3.92 20.38 -0.81
N PRO A 282 4.26 21.04 0.30
CA PRO A 282 3.90 20.55 1.64
C PRO A 282 2.39 20.41 1.84
N TYR A 283 1.59 21.33 1.28
CA TYR A 283 0.13 21.25 1.33
C TYR A 283 -0.38 19.99 0.65
N ASP A 284 0.03 19.74 -0.59
CA ASP A 284 -0.37 18.55 -1.33
C ASP A 284 0.12 17.27 -0.62
N ALA A 285 1.36 17.27 -0.13
CA ALA A 285 1.96 16.11 0.51
C ALA A 285 1.20 15.68 1.78
N LYS A 286 0.80 16.64 2.63
CA LYS A 286 0.00 16.33 3.83
C LYS A 286 -1.39 15.83 3.45
N GLY A 287 -2.11 16.58 2.63
CA GLY A 287 -3.48 16.24 2.25
C GLY A 287 -3.60 14.92 1.47
N MET A 288 -2.71 14.69 0.49
CA MET A 288 -2.69 13.44 -0.28
C MET A 288 -2.24 12.24 0.55
N MET A 289 -1.29 12.40 1.48
CA MET A 289 -0.92 11.32 2.39
C MET A 289 -2.08 10.97 3.33
N THR A 290 -2.81 11.96 3.83
CA THR A 290 -4.02 11.74 4.65
C THR A 290 -5.08 10.99 3.86
N THR A 291 -5.34 11.38 2.61
CA THR A 291 -6.27 10.68 1.71
C THR A 291 -5.83 9.23 1.48
N ALA A 292 -4.55 9.00 1.20
CA ALA A 292 -4.01 7.65 1.03
C ALA A 292 -4.18 6.80 2.28
N LEU A 293 -3.96 7.39 3.46
CA LEU A 293 -4.08 6.71 4.75
C LEU A 293 -5.52 6.49 5.20
N ASN A 294 -6.49 7.21 4.66
CA ASN A 294 -7.92 7.00 4.90
C ASN A 294 -8.56 6.13 3.81
N GLY A 295 -7.88 5.92 2.71
CA GLY A 295 -8.33 5.07 1.61
C GLY A 295 -8.20 3.57 1.91
N THR A 296 -8.88 2.77 1.09
CA THR A 296 -8.81 1.30 1.13
C THR A 296 -8.21 0.70 -0.14
N ASP A 297 -7.77 1.54 -1.07
CA ASP A 297 -7.05 1.14 -2.27
C ASP A 297 -5.54 1.28 -2.09
N PRO A 298 -4.74 0.48 -2.81
CA PRO A 298 -3.29 0.60 -2.75
C PRO A 298 -2.81 1.88 -3.43
N VAL A 299 -1.90 2.59 -2.77
CA VAL A 299 -1.33 3.86 -3.25
C VAL A 299 0.19 3.74 -3.36
N ILE A 300 0.73 4.09 -4.51
CA ILE A 300 2.17 4.36 -4.67
C ILE A 300 2.38 5.86 -4.52
N PHE A 301 3.09 6.23 -3.46
CA PHE A 301 3.33 7.60 -3.09
C PHE A 301 4.76 8.00 -3.47
N MET A 302 4.90 8.67 -4.62
CA MET A 302 6.17 9.11 -5.16
C MET A 302 6.67 10.36 -4.45
N GLU A 303 7.96 10.38 -4.09
CA GLU A 303 8.56 11.44 -3.30
C GLU A 303 9.84 11.96 -3.96
N SER A 304 9.83 13.18 -4.45
CA SER A 304 11.01 13.78 -5.07
C SER A 304 12.07 14.15 -4.03
N GLN A 305 13.24 13.51 -4.10
CA GLN A 305 14.33 13.77 -3.16
C GLN A 305 14.75 15.23 -3.10
N PRO A 306 14.91 15.96 -4.23
CA PRO A 306 15.24 17.38 -4.20
C PRO A 306 14.22 18.26 -3.48
N MET A 307 12.98 17.77 -3.34
CA MET A 307 11.86 18.56 -2.84
C MET A 307 11.57 18.33 -1.36
N TYR A 308 12.16 17.33 -0.71
CA TYR A 308 11.89 17.05 0.70
C TYR A 308 12.01 18.25 1.64
N ASP A 309 12.94 19.17 1.36
CA ASP A 309 13.21 20.35 2.17
C ASP A 309 12.57 21.64 1.61
N LYS A 310 11.67 21.51 0.63
CA LYS A 310 10.89 22.64 0.11
C LYS A 310 9.78 23.04 1.09
N GLY A 311 9.64 24.36 1.30
CA GLY A 311 8.52 24.98 2.01
C GLY A 311 7.31 25.21 1.09
N GLU A 312 6.20 25.67 1.68
CA GLU A 312 4.96 25.94 0.95
C GLU A 312 5.00 27.31 0.25
N GLU A 313 5.08 27.30 -1.08
CA GLU A 313 5.19 28.48 -1.91
C GLU A 313 3.88 28.86 -2.64
N PHE A 314 2.94 27.91 -2.75
CA PHE A 314 1.73 28.07 -3.56
C PHE A 314 0.46 28.30 -2.73
N HIS A 315 0.37 27.71 -1.53
CA HIS A 315 -0.72 27.95 -0.59
C HIS A 315 -0.31 29.07 0.38
N LEU A 316 -0.70 30.30 0.05
CA LEU A 316 -0.19 31.51 0.73
C LEU A 316 -0.57 31.60 2.22
N GLU A 317 -1.69 30.99 2.62
CA GLU A 317 -2.11 30.91 4.02
C GLU A 317 -1.29 29.88 4.82
N GLY A 318 -0.41 29.15 4.14
CA GLY A 318 0.38 28.07 4.72
C GLY A 318 -0.39 26.75 4.87
N VAL A 319 0.32 25.72 5.27
CA VAL A 319 -0.24 24.38 5.47
C VAL A 319 -1.05 24.33 6.78
N PRO A 320 -2.33 23.92 6.79
CA PRO A 320 -3.13 23.79 8.01
C PRO A 320 -2.48 22.86 9.05
N THR A 321 -2.70 23.17 10.33
CA THR A 321 -2.28 22.29 11.44
C THR A 321 -3.17 21.08 11.56
N GLU A 322 -4.44 21.22 11.28
CA GLU A 322 -5.46 20.19 11.29
C GLU A 322 -5.20 19.16 10.17
N SER A 323 -5.73 17.96 10.35
CA SER A 323 -5.78 16.94 9.29
C SER A 323 -6.79 17.36 8.23
N TYR A 324 -6.44 17.18 6.96
CA TYR A 324 -7.32 17.41 5.82
C TYR A 324 -6.97 16.44 4.70
N GLU A 325 -7.90 16.25 3.79
CA GLU A 325 -7.76 15.36 2.64
C GLU A 325 -7.79 16.16 1.33
N ILE A 326 -6.99 15.70 0.37
CA ILE A 326 -7.03 16.17 -1.02
C ILE A 326 -7.41 14.99 -1.89
N PRO A 327 -8.51 15.07 -2.67
CA PRO A 327 -8.95 14.00 -3.55
C PRO A 327 -7.91 13.73 -4.65
N PHE A 328 -7.81 12.46 -5.06
CA PHE A 328 -6.92 12.07 -6.15
C PHE A 328 -7.60 12.28 -7.50
N GLY A 329 -6.81 12.66 -8.51
CA GLY A 329 -7.29 12.80 -9.88
C GLY A 329 -7.86 14.17 -10.23
N GLU A 330 -7.91 15.10 -9.29
CA GLU A 330 -8.35 16.47 -9.52
C GLU A 330 -7.15 17.38 -9.80
N PRO A 331 -7.16 18.15 -10.91
CA PRO A 331 -6.10 19.13 -11.18
C PRO A 331 -6.23 20.34 -10.25
N ASP A 332 -5.10 20.88 -9.81
CA ASP A 332 -5.02 22.09 -9.00
C ASP A 332 -4.31 23.23 -9.76
N ILE A 333 -4.89 24.42 -9.72
CA ILE A 333 -4.33 25.60 -10.38
C ILE A 333 -3.35 26.31 -9.44
N LYS A 334 -2.08 25.97 -9.56
CA LYS A 334 -1.02 26.56 -8.75
C LYS A 334 -0.70 28.01 -9.10
N ARG A 335 -0.98 28.46 -10.32
CA ARG A 335 -0.77 29.83 -10.79
C ARG A 335 -1.81 30.22 -11.81
N GLN A 336 -2.54 31.29 -11.55
CA GLN A 336 -3.50 31.85 -12.49
C GLN A 336 -2.81 32.57 -13.65
N GLY A 337 -3.36 32.45 -14.85
CA GLY A 337 -2.89 33.08 -16.07
C GLY A 337 -4.01 33.23 -17.10
N LYS A 338 -3.70 33.86 -18.26
CA LYS A 338 -4.67 34.11 -19.33
C LYS A 338 -4.17 33.71 -20.72
N ASP A 339 -2.85 33.63 -20.93
CA ASP A 339 -2.25 33.51 -22.24
C ASP A 339 -1.90 32.06 -22.61
N ILE A 340 -1.52 31.25 -21.62
CA ILE A 340 -1.09 29.85 -21.83
C ILE A 340 -1.47 28.99 -20.63
N THR A 341 -1.82 27.74 -20.91
CA THR A 341 -2.01 26.69 -19.89
C THR A 341 -0.83 25.75 -19.90
N ILE A 342 -0.15 25.59 -18.76
CA ILE A 342 0.95 24.63 -18.58
C ILE A 342 0.46 23.52 -17.65
N LEU A 343 0.41 22.28 -18.15
CA LEU A 343 0.16 21.10 -17.35
C LEU A 343 1.48 20.52 -16.88
N THR A 344 1.61 20.25 -15.58
CA THR A 344 2.83 19.75 -14.98
C THR A 344 2.54 18.70 -13.92
N ILE A 345 3.50 17.79 -13.68
CA ILE A 345 3.46 16.76 -12.65
C ILE A 345 4.82 16.69 -11.97
N GLY A 346 4.83 16.50 -10.66
CA GLY A 346 6.06 16.32 -9.89
C GLY A 346 6.96 17.58 -9.89
N PRO A 347 8.30 17.41 -9.84
CA PRO A 347 9.24 18.53 -9.64
C PRO A 347 9.28 19.54 -10.79
N THR A 348 8.64 19.27 -11.93
CA THR A 348 8.53 20.22 -13.03
C THR A 348 7.60 21.41 -12.75
N LEU A 349 6.94 21.43 -11.59
CA LEU A 349 6.19 22.59 -11.09
C LEU A 349 7.11 23.78 -10.75
N TYR A 350 8.36 23.52 -10.34
CA TYR A 350 9.38 24.53 -10.00
C TYR A 350 10.35 24.77 -11.19
#